data_d5d4fff4af61ff938dd921167512e0ee
#
_entry.id   d5d4fff4af61ff938dd921167512e0ee
#
_cell.length_a   1.000
_cell.length_b   1.000
_cell.length_c   1.000
_cell.angle_alpha   90.00
_cell.angle_beta   90.00
_cell.angle_gamma   90.00
#
_symmetry.space_group_name_H-M   'P 1'
#
loop_
_entity.id
_entity.type
_entity.pdbx_description
1 polymer ?
#
loop_
_entity_poly.entity_id
_entity_poly.type
_entity_poly.pdbx_seq_one_letter_code
_entity_poly.pdbx_strand_id
1 'polypeptide(L)'
;MKYIKENVNLDFDYEIREEDYLLSQSHDFEEDILANKNPQKYDIIIGNPPYLRVLRNHPAAMAMPKVVHGAPNLYFLFSAMALFNLKDNCELVFIIPRSWTSGAYFKAFREYFLSQGKIEHIHLFVSRDKVFSEEQVLQETIIIKMRKSFDKPQHVKLTSTQTNGDFDEITE
;
A
#
# COMPACT_ATOMS: atom_id res chain seq x y z
N MET A 1 -7.11 -13.47 15.98
CA MET A 1 -7.10 -12.42 17.02
C MET A 1 -7.12 -12.98 18.43
N LYS A 2 -8.00 -13.92 18.78
CA LYS A 2 -8.00 -14.58 20.11
C LYS A 2 -6.62 -15.16 20.46
N TYR A 3 -5.98 -15.87 19.51
CA TYR A 3 -4.63 -16.43 19.67
C TYR A 3 -3.58 -15.37 20.03
N ILE A 4 -3.63 -14.20 19.43
CA ILE A 4 -2.68 -13.12 19.73
C ILE A 4 -2.88 -12.60 21.16
N LYS A 5 -4.10 -12.32 21.58
CA LYS A 5 -4.40 -11.88 22.95
C LYS A 5 -3.86 -12.87 24.00
N GLU A 6 -4.10 -14.18 23.78
CA GLU A 6 -3.71 -15.25 24.71
C GLU A 6 -2.18 -15.45 24.79
N ASN A 7 -1.44 -15.21 23.69
CA ASN A 7 -0.01 -15.51 23.64
C ASN A 7 0.89 -14.28 23.83
N VAL A 8 0.37 -13.07 23.65
CA VAL A 8 1.16 -11.82 23.81
C VAL A 8 0.83 -11.10 25.11
N ASN A 9 -0.15 -11.59 25.84
CA ASN A 9 -0.63 -11.03 27.12
C ASN A 9 -0.95 -9.52 27.02
N LEU A 10 -1.51 -9.10 25.87
CA LEU A 10 -1.95 -7.74 25.62
C LEU A 10 -3.47 -7.69 25.57
N ASP A 11 -4.06 -6.84 26.37
CA ASP A 11 -5.48 -6.50 26.24
C ASP A 11 -5.64 -5.32 25.27
N PHE A 12 -6.39 -5.56 24.17
CA PHE A 12 -6.70 -4.55 23.16
C PHE A 12 -8.07 -4.81 22.55
N ASP A 13 -8.73 -3.75 22.17
CA ASP A 13 -9.99 -3.83 21.43
C ASP A 13 -9.69 -4.08 19.94
N TYR A 14 -10.54 -4.89 19.30
CA TYR A 14 -10.47 -5.13 17.87
C TYR A 14 -11.85 -5.27 17.24
N GLU A 15 -11.92 -4.89 16.00
CA GLU A 15 -13.10 -5.08 15.15
C GLU A 15 -12.69 -5.85 13.88
N ILE A 16 -13.52 -6.83 13.49
CA ILE A 16 -13.38 -7.53 12.21
C ILE A 16 -14.56 -7.13 11.36
N ARG A 17 -14.29 -6.61 10.16
CA ARG A 17 -15.32 -6.24 9.18
C ARG A 17 -15.25 -7.17 8.00
N GLU A 18 -16.39 -7.72 7.62
CA GLU A 18 -16.58 -8.49 6.39
C GLU A 18 -17.23 -7.57 5.35
N GLU A 19 -16.40 -6.78 4.65
CA GLU A 19 -16.86 -5.82 3.65
C GLU A 19 -15.84 -5.68 2.51
N ASP A 20 -16.30 -5.24 1.35
CA ASP A 20 -15.39 -4.80 0.29
C ASP A 20 -14.78 -3.45 0.68
N TYR A 21 -13.51 -3.47 1.04
CA TYR A 21 -12.78 -2.30 1.55
C TYR A 21 -12.76 -1.13 0.55
N LEU A 22 -12.70 -1.40 -0.75
CA LEU A 22 -12.65 -0.36 -1.76
C LEU A 22 -14.04 0.25 -2.01
N LEU A 23 -15.05 -0.59 -2.13
CA LEU A 23 -16.40 -0.13 -2.48
C LEU A 23 -17.12 0.53 -1.28
N SER A 24 -16.90 0.05 -0.08
CA SER A 24 -17.52 0.63 1.13
C SER A 24 -17.08 2.08 1.39
N GLN A 25 -15.96 2.52 0.80
CA GLN A 25 -15.38 3.84 1.03
C GLN A 25 -15.22 4.67 -0.25
N SER A 26 -15.71 4.17 -1.39
CA SER A 26 -15.54 4.80 -2.69
C SER A 26 -16.19 6.19 -2.79
N HIS A 27 -17.35 6.36 -2.18
CA HIS A 27 -18.06 7.64 -2.17
C HIS A 27 -17.23 8.73 -1.49
N ASP A 28 -16.71 8.45 -0.31
CA ASP A 28 -15.86 9.38 0.43
C ASP A 28 -14.59 9.73 -0.37
N PHE A 29 -13.99 8.72 -1.02
CA PHE A 29 -12.79 8.91 -1.83
C PHE A 29 -13.00 9.88 -3.00
N GLU A 30 -14.14 9.84 -3.65
CA GLU A 30 -14.45 10.76 -4.76
C GLU A 30 -14.81 12.16 -4.29
N GLU A 31 -15.67 12.29 -3.27
CA GLU A 31 -16.13 13.58 -2.77
C GLU A 31 -15.05 14.35 -2.02
N ASP A 32 -14.27 13.69 -1.19
CA ASP A 32 -13.29 14.36 -0.34
C ASP A 32 -12.05 14.85 -1.08
N ILE A 33 -11.68 14.24 -2.21
CA ILE A 33 -10.66 14.79 -3.09
C ILE A 33 -11.11 16.15 -3.65
N LEU A 34 -12.41 16.37 -3.84
CA LEU A 34 -12.98 17.63 -4.31
C LEU A 34 -13.24 18.62 -3.15
N ALA A 35 -13.62 18.13 -1.98
CA ALA A 35 -14.05 18.94 -0.85
C ALA A 35 -12.99 19.16 0.23
N ASN A 36 -11.82 18.55 0.10
CA ASN A 36 -10.74 18.57 1.11
C ASN A 36 -11.19 18.07 2.51
N LYS A 37 -12.23 17.24 2.56
CA LYS A 37 -12.80 16.64 3.77
C LYS A 37 -12.35 15.20 3.86
N ASN A 38 -11.18 14.95 4.43
CA ASN A 38 -10.66 13.61 4.60
C ASN A 38 -11.09 13.03 5.97
N PRO A 39 -11.89 11.98 6.00
CA PRO A 39 -12.15 11.25 7.24
C PRO A 39 -10.92 10.43 7.63
N GLN A 40 -9.90 11.09 8.14
CA GLN A 40 -8.67 10.47 8.63
C GLN A 40 -9.01 9.50 9.76
N LYS A 41 -8.87 8.20 9.48
CA LYS A 41 -9.40 7.16 10.38
C LYS A 41 -8.31 6.43 11.17
N TYR A 42 -7.13 6.25 10.59
CA TYR A 42 -6.13 5.32 11.10
C TYR A 42 -4.78 6.00 11.33
N ASP A 43 -4.13 5.61 12.43
CA ASP A 43 -2.77 6.04 12.76
C ASP A 43 -1.72 5.18 12.06
N ILE A 44 -2.00 3.89 11.86
CA ILE A 44 -1.14 2.94 11.15
C ILE A 44 -2.01 2.05 10.26
N ILE A 45 -1.58 1.85 9.03
CA ILE A 45 -2.16 0.86 8.13
C ILE A 45 -1.07 -0.09 7.68
N ILE A 46 -1.28 -1.39 7.89
CA ILE A 46 -0.36 -2.45 7.47
C ILE A 46 -1.14 -3.45 6.61
N GLY A 47 -0.57 -3.88 5.49
CA GLY A 47 -1.27 -4.82 4.64
C GLY A 47 -0.44 -5.48 3.54
N ASN A 48 -1.02 -6.56 3.04
CA ASN A 48 -0.62 -7.23 1.82
C ASN A 48 -1.85 -7.30 0.90
N PRO A 49 -2.09 -6.27 0.07
CA PRO A 49 -3.27 -6.23 -0.79
C PRO A 49 -3.18 -7.26 -1.93
N PRO A 50 -4.31 -7.67 -2.53
CA PRO A 50 -4.31 -8.64 -3.63
C PRO A 50 -3.63 -8.11 -4.89
N TYR A 51 -2.77 -8.93 -5.52
CA TYR A 51 -2.02 -8.58 -6.75
C TYR A 51 -2.78 -9.00 -8.01
N LEU A 52 -4.03 -8.60 -8.10
CA LEU A 52 -4.92 -8.98 -9.20
C LEU A 52 -5.12 -7.82 -10.18
N ARG A 53 -4.82 -8.09 -11.45
CA ARG A 53 -5.18 -7.17 -12.54
C ARG A 53 -6.68 -7.28 -12.83
N VAL A 54 -7.34 -6.16 -12.90
CA VAL A 54 -8.77 -6.09 -13.18
C VAL A 54 -9.06 -5.26 -14.44
N LEU A 55 -10.26 -5.40 -14.99
CA LEU A 55 -10.67 -4.59 -16.12
C LEU A 55 -11.05 -3.17 -15.69
N ARG A 56 -11.03 -2.22 -16.62
CA ARG A 56 -11.43 -0.84 -16.35
C ARG A 56 -12.88 -0.69 -15.88
N ASN A 57 -13.75 -1.58 -16.28
CA ASN A 57 -15.16 -1.63 -15.86
C ASN A 57 -15.37 -2.41 -14.55
N HIS A 58 -14.30 -2.86 -13.91
CA HIS A 58 -14.40 -3.46 -12.58
C HIS A 58 -14.92 -2.41 -11.58
N PRO A 59 -15.86 -2.75 -10.68
CA PRO A 59 -16.47 -1.80 -9.75
C PRO A 59 -15.45 -0.97 -8.97
N ALA A 60 -14.40 -1.60 -8.41
CA ALA A 60 -13.33 -0.90 -7.69
C ALA A 60 -12.55 0.09 -8.57
N ALA A 61 -12.34 -0.22 -9.85
CA ALA A 61 -11.64 0.68 -10.77
C ALA A 61 -12.53 1.87 -11.16
N MET A 62 -13.82 1.63 -11.34
CA MET A 62 -14.81 2.67 -11.63
C MET A 62 -15.01 3.62 -10.44
N ALA A 63 -14.90 3.10 -9.23
CA ALA A 63 -15.00 3.87 -7.99
C ALA A 63 -13.78 4.77 -7.71
N MET A 64 -12.65 4.58 -8.42
CA MET A 64 -11.40 5.31 -8.17
C MET A 64 -10.76 5.82 -9.49
N PRO A 65 -11.48 6.54 -10.36
CA PRO A 65 -11.00 6.89 -11.70
C PRO A 65 -9.74 7.75 -11.70
N LYS A 66 -9.53 8.55 -10.66
CA LYS A 66 -8.38 9.47 -10.54
C LYS A 66 -7.03 8.75 -10.41
N VAL A 67 -7.01 7.51 -9.92
CA VAL A 67 -5.79 6.72 -9.77
C VAL A 67 -5.63 5.67 -10.86
N VAL A 68 -6.59 5.56 -11.78
CA VAL A 68 -6.61 4.57 -12.85
C VAL A 68 -6.16 5.18 -14.17
N HIS A 69 -5.04 4.64 -14.72
CA HIS A 69 -4.60 4.91 -16.08
C HIS A 69 -4.24 3.58 -16.75
N GLY A 70 -5.01 3.17 -17.78
CA GLY A 70 -4.80 1.84 -18.40
C GLY A 70 -5.56 0.72 -17.67
N ALA A 71 -4.94 -0.45 -17.55
CA ALA A 71 -5.54 -1.60 -16.88
C ALA A 71 -5.19 -1.59 -15.39
N PRO A 72 -6.18 -1.44 -14.50
CA PRO A 72 -5.94 -1.35 -13.07
C PRO A 72 -5.51 -2.68 -12.44
N ASN A 73 -4.80 -2.57 -11.33
CA ASN A 73 -4.49 -3.68 -10.45
C ASN A 73 -4.97 -3.35 -9.03
N LEU A 74 -5.53 -4.33 -8.33
CA LEU A 74 -6.13 -4.09 -7.03
C LEU A 74 -5.14 -3.53 -6.02
N TYR A 75 -3.87 -3.99 -6.01
CA TYR A 75 -2.91 -3.53 -5.00
C TYR A 75 -2.71 -2.01 -4.99
N PHE A 76 -2.73 -1.36 -6.14
CA PHE A 76 -2.58 0.09 -6.16
C PHE A 76 -3.87 0.83 -5.80
N LEU A 77 -5.05 0.28 -6.08
CA LEU A 77 -6.31 0.83 -5.59
C LEU A 77 -6.37 0.75 -4.05
N PHE A 78 -5.99 -0.40 -3.49
CA PHE A 78 -5.86 -0.56 -2.03
C PHE A 78 -4.85 0.42 -1.43
N SER A 79 -3.70 0.62 -2.08
CA SER A 79 -2.67 1.55 -1.60
C SER A 79 -3.16 3.00 -1.60
N ALA A 80 -3.88 3.40 -2.65
CA ALA A 80 -4.45 4.74 -2.74
C ALA A 80 -5.54 4.97 -1.68
N MET A 81 -6.46 4.00 -1.50
CA MET A 81 -7.50 4.06 -0.48
C MET A 81 -6.91 4.06 0.93
N ALA A 82 -5.87 3.27 1.17
CA ALA A 82 -5.19 3.24 2.45
C ALA A 82 -4.56 4.60 2.81
N LEU A 83 -3.86 5.25 1.87
CA LEU A 83 -3.35 6.61 2.08
C LEU A 83 -4.47 7.63 2.31
N PHE A 84 -5.58 7.50 1.61
CA PHE A 84 -6.74 8.35 1.82
C PHE A 84 -7.24 8.24 3.27
N ASN A 85 -7.37 7.03 3.81
CA ASN A 85 -7.88 6.77 5.16
C ASN A 85 -6.84 7.00 6.28
N LEU A 86 -5.58 7.18 5.95
CA LEU A 86 -4.52 7.42 6.92
C LEU A 86 -4.59 8.85 7.45
N LYS A 87 -4.39 9.06 8.74
CA LYS A 87 -4.24 10.39 9.34
C LYS A 87 -2.94 11.05 8.90
N ASP A 88 -2.90 12.38 8.93
CA ASP A 88 -1.69 13.14 8.62
C ASP A 88 -0.55 12.80 9.58
N ASN A 89 0.67 12.73 9.05
CA ASN A 89 1.89 12.30 9.74
C ASN A 89 1.89 10.85 10.24
N CYS A 90 0.91 10.04 9.84
CA CYS A 90 0.79 8.64 10.18
C CYS A 90 1.33 7.71 9.09
N GLU A 91 1.43 6.40 9.37
CA GLU A 91 2.28 5.48 8.63
C GLU A 91 1.50 4.40 7.89
N LEU A 92 1.88 4.16 6.64
CA LEU A 92 1.47 3.03 5.81
C LEU A 92 2.65 2.09 5.60
N VAL A 93 2.45 0.79 5.84
CA VAL A 93 3.43 -0.24 5.53
C VAL A 93 2.76 -1.34 4.71
N PHE A 94 3.16 -1.45 3.45
CA PHE A 94 2.61 -2.45 2.53
C PHE A 94 3.70 -3.30 1.91
N ILE A 95 3.36 -4.58 1.65
CA ILE A 95 4.10 -5.41 0.71
C ILE A 95 3.37 -5.41 -0.62
N ILE A 96 3.99 -4.91 -1.68
CA ILE A 96 3.39 -4.73 -3.01
C ILE A 96 4.40 -5.03 -4.12
N PRO A 97 3.92 -5.37 -5.34
CA PRO A 97 4.80 -5.48 -6.50
C PRO A 97 5.52 -4.16 -6.78
N ARG A 98 6.81 -4.22 -7.14
CA ARG A 98 7.57 -3.01 -7.50
C ARG A 98 7.23 -2.44 -8.88
N SER A 99 6.44 -3.13 -9.69
CA SER A 99 6.11 -2.73 -11.06
C SER A 99 5.50 -1.33 -11.20
N TRP A 100 4.89 -0.79 -10.14
CA TRP A 100 4.33 0.57 -10.15
C TRP A 100 5.39 1.68 -10.22
N THR A 101 6.65 1.38 -9.90
CA THR A 101 7.74 2.38 -9.93
C THR A 101 8.09 2.84 -11.34
N SER A 102 7.66 2.09 -12.36
CA SER A 102 7.92 2.40 -13.77
C SER A 102 6.68 2.18 -14.64
N GLY A 103 6.77 2.49 -15.91
CA GLY A 103 5.72 2.27 -16.89
C GLY A 103 4.56 3.28 -16.87
N ALA A 104 3.95 3.47 -18.04
CA ALA A 104 2.87 4.45 -18.25
C ALA A 104 1.57 4.07 -17.54
N TYR A 105 1.29 2.76 -17.38
CA TYR A 105 0.08 2.26 -16.73
C TYR A 105 -0.09 2.73 -15.29
N PHE A 106 1.02 2.96 -14.59
CA PHE A 106 1.01 3.36 -13.19
C PHE A 106 1.15 4.86 -12.98
N LYS A 107 1.12 5.67 -14.06
CA LYS A 107 1.37 7.11 -13.98
C LYS A 107 0.40 7.79 -13.01
N ALA A 108 -0.92 7.65 -13.22
CA ALA A 108 -1.92 8.30 -12.37
C ALA A 108 -1.82 7.84 -10.91
N PHE A 109 -1.61 6.54 -10.69
CA PHE A 109 -1.38 6.01 -9.35
C PHE A 109 -0.12 6.61 -8.70
N ARG A 110 1.02 6.65 -9.42
CA ARG A 110 2.26 7.26 -8.87
C ARG A 110 2.07 8.72 -8.51
N GLU A 111 1.45 9.49 -9.40
CA GLU A 111 1.19 10.92 -9.18
C GLU A 111 0.34 11.12 -7.92
N TYR A 112 -0.76 10.36 -7.78
CA TYR A 112 -1.57 10.39 -6.59
C TYR A 112 -0.78 9.94 -5.35
N PHE A 113 -0.16 8.76 -5.40
CA PHE A 113 0.52 8.12 -4.27
C PHE A 113 1.64 9.00 -3.70
N LEU A 114 2.46 9.57 -4.58
CA LEU A 114 3.56 10.45 -4.19
C LEU A 114 3.11 11.89 -3.83
N SER A 115 1.91 12.29 -4.24
CA SER A 115 1.33 13.58 -3.83
C SER A 115 0.74 13.53 -2.42
N GLN A 116 0.33 12.35 -1.95
CA GLN A 116 -0.32 12.18 -0.65
C GLN A 116 0.64 11.78 0.47
N GLY A 117 1.85 11.38 0.13
CA GLY A 117 2.78 10.93 1.15
C GLY A 117 4.22 10.87 0.67
N LYS A 118 5.13 10.77 1.62
CA LYS A 118 6.55 10.56 1.39
C LYS A 118 6.96 9.13 1.70
N ILE A 119 7.78 8.56 0.83
CA ILE A 119 8.41 7.27 1.08
C ILE A 119 9.52 7.48 2.10
N GLU A 120 9.50 6.71 3.18
CA GLU A 120 10.55 6.73 4.21
C GLU A 120 11.49 5.52 4.09
N HIS A 121 10.94 4.36 3.67
CA HIS A 121 11.74 3.14 3.58
C HIS A 121 11.22 2.25 2.44
N ILE A 122 12.14 1.66 1.70
CA ILE A 122 11.89 0.58 0.74
C ILE A 122 12.80 -0.59 1.09
N HIS A 123 12.20 -1.77 1.25
CA HIS A 123 12.92 -3.02 1.38
C HIS A 123 12.76 -3.86 0.11
N LEU A 124 13.88 -4.30 -0.47
CA LEU A 124 13.96 -5.10 -1.69
C LEU A 124 14.24 -6.56 -1.35
N PHE A 125 13.50 -7.47 -1.94
CA PHE A 125 13.83 -8.90 -1.89
C PHE A 125 14.71 -9.26 -3.10
N VAL A 126 15.96 -9.62 -2.83
CA VAL A 126 16.96 -9.91 -3.89
C VAL A 126 16.73 -11.29 -4.55
N SER A 127 16.10 -12.24 -3.84
CA SER A 127 15.82 -13.58 -4.37
C SER A 127 14.32 -13.78 -4.60
N ARG A 128 13.96 -14.04 -5.88
CA ARG A 128 12.57 -14.36 -6.27
C ARG A 128 12.11 -15.72 -5.70
N ASP A 129 13.03 -16.65 -5.50
CA ASP A 129 12.72 -18.05 -5.20
C ASP A 129 12.34 -18.30 -3.74
N LYS A 130 12.62 -17.36 -2.84
CA LYS A 130 12.46 -17.58 -1.41
C LYS A 130 11.24 -16.91 -0.77
N VAL A 131 10.62 -15.94 -1.42
CA VAL A 131 9.55 -15.14 -0.78
C VAL A 131 8.17 -15.79 -0.91
N PHE A 132 7.94 -16.54 -2.00
CA PHE A 132 6.66 -17.20 -2.28
C PHE A 132 6.88 -18.54 -3.02
N SER A 133 7.58 -19.48 -2.40
CA SER A 133 7.95 -20.76 -3.01
C SER A 133 6.76 -21.68 -3.31
N GLU A 134 5.58 -21.42 -2.75
CA GLU A 134 4.37 -22.20 -2.96
C GLU A 134 3.38 -21.56 -3.95
N GLU A 135 3.54 -20.26 -4.23
CA GLU A 135 2.72 -19.56 -5.22
C GLU A 135 3.60 -19.07 -6.37
N GLN A 136 3.23 -19.38 -7.62
CA GLN A 136 3.89 -18.91 -8.84
C GLN A 136 3.76 -17.38 -9.03
N VAL A 137 4.15 -16.59 -8.03
CA VAL A 137 4.13 -15.14 -8.13
C VAL A 137 5.41 -14.65 -8.79
N LEU A 138 5.36 -14.51 -10.10
CA LEU A 138 6.45 -13.98 -10.95
C LEU A 138 6.75 -12.49 -10.73
N GLN A 139 6.11 -11.84 -9.76
CA GLN A 139 6.26 -10.40 -9.53
C GLN A 139 7.25 -10.13 -8.40
N GLU A 140 8.26 -9.31 -8.70
CA GLU A 140 9.17 -8.80 -7.67
C GLU A 140 8.38 -7.89 -6.72
N THR A 141 8.38 -8.25 -5.45
CA THR A 141 7.71 -7.48 -4.39
C THR A 141 8.70 -6.63 -3.61
N ILE A 142 8.19 -5.57 -3.02
CA ILE A 142 8.91 -4.70 -2.09
C ILE A 142 8.05 -4.50 -0.84
N ILE A 143 8.69 -4.27 0.30
CA ILE A 143 8.02 -3.64 1.42
C ILE A 143 8.27 -2.14 1.29
N ILE A 144 7.19 -1.37 1.34
CA ILE A 144 7.25 0.09 1.31
C ILE A 144 6.67 0.64 2.62
N LYS A 145 7.42 1.55 3.24
CA LYS A 145 6.93 2.37 4.34
C LYS A 145 6.75 3.80 3.83
N MET A 146 5.55 4.32 4.00
CA MET A 146 5.22 5.70 3.68
C MET A 146 4.66 6.41 4.90
N ARG A 147 4.88 7.71 4.96
CA ARG A 147 4.20 8.62 5.87
C ARG A 147 3.29 9.54 5.08
N LYS A 148 2.02 9.70 5.50
CA LYS A 148 1.14 10.70 4.90
C LYS A 148 1.64 12.08 5.28
N SER A 149 2.22 12.78 4.33
CA SER A 149 2.81 14.11 4.53
C SER A 149 2.96 14.81 3.20
N PHE A 150 2.75 16.12 3.21
CA PHE A 150 2.95 16.96 2.03
C PHE A 150 4.37 17.52 1.95
N ASP A 151 5.21 17.24 2.95
CA ASP A 151 6.62 17.61 2.94
C ASP A 151 7.39 16.74 1.93
N LYS A 152 8.39 17.32 1.29
CA LYS A 152 9.28 16.54 0.43
C LYS A 152 10.15 15.62 1.30
N PRO A 153 10.33 14.34 0.89
CA PRO A 153 11.28 13.46 1.57
C PRO A 153 12.70 14.02 1.41
N GLN A 154 13.46 14.01 2.48
CA GLN A 154 14.88 14.39 2.45
C GLN A 154 15.77 13.18 2.13
N HIS A 155 15.40 12.03 2.69
CA HIS A 155 16.12 10.77 2.49
C HIS A 155 15.12 9.61 2.46
N VAL A 156 15.43 8.58 1.68
CA VAL A 156 14.69 7.33 1.65
C VAL A 156 15.65 6.22 2.07
N LYS A 157 15.31 5.50 3.14
CA LYS A 157 16.10 4.34 3.54
C LYS A 157 15.88 3.19 2.55
N LEU A 158 16.95 2.63 2.00
CA LEU A 158 16.90 1.45 1.16
C LEU A 158 17.56 0.27 1.91
N THR A 159 16.89 -0.87 1.92
CA THR A 159 17.43 -2.11 2.45
C THR A 159 17.15 -3.26 1.50
N SER A 160 17.96 -4.29 1.55
CA SER A 160 17.73 -5.51 0.79
C SER A 160 17.99 -6.75 1.64
N THR A 161 17.32 -7.87 1.29
CA THR A 161 17.63 -9.18 1.86
C THR A 161 18.57 -9.93 0.92
N GLN A 162 19.72 -10.36 1.42
CA GLN A 162 20.61 -11.24 0.69
C GLN A 162 20.11 -12.69 0.66
N THR A 163 20.73 -13.50 -0.20
CA THR A 163 20.41 -14.93 -0.37
C THR A 163 20.60 -15.77 0.89
N ASN A 164 21.42 -15.32 1.84
CA ASN A 164 21.67 -15.96 3.15
C ASN A 164 20.72 -15.49 4.27
N GLY A 165 19.82 -14.56 3.98
CA GLY A 165 18.90 -14.00 4.98
C GLY A 165 19.43 -12.79 5.74
N ASP A 166 20.68 -12.37 5.50
CA ASP A 166 21.23 -11.16 6.08
C ASP A 166 20.62 -9.90 5.44
N PHE A 167 20.53 -8.84 6.20
CA PHE A 167 20.01 -7.55 5.75
C PHE A 167 21.18 -6.61 5.46
N ASP A 168 21.21 -6.08 4.25
CA ASP A 168 22.07 -4.97 3.90
C ASP A 168 21.30 -3.66 3.96
N GLU A 169 21.90 -2.65 4.57
CA GLU A 169 21.44 -1.28 4.50
C GLU A 169 22.20 -0.58 3.36
N ILE A 170 21.47 -0.20 2.32
CA ILE A 170 22.01 0.62 1.22
C ILE A 170 21.63 2.06 1.57
N THR A 171 22.58 2.80 2.14
CA THR A 171 22.42 4.25 2.37
C THR A 171 23.01 5.01 1.19
N GLU A 172 22.17 5.73 0.46
CA GLU A 172 22.57 6.88 -0.38
C GLU A 172 22.00 8.17 0.19
#